data_92a7f93c06fdd76016bac258138fc994
#
_entry.id   92a7f93c06fdd76016bac258138fc994
#
_cell.length_a   1.000
_cell.length_b   1.000
_cell.length_c   1.000
_cell.angle_alpha   90.00
_cell.angle_beta   90.00
_cell.angle_gamma   90.00
#
_symmetry.space_group_name_H-M   'P 1'
#
loop_
_entity.id
_entity.type
_entity.pdbx_description
1 polymer ?
#
loop_
_entity_poly.entity_id
_entity_poly.type
_entity_poly.pdbx_seq_one_letter_code
_entity_poly.pdbx_strand_id
1 'polypeptide(L)'
;MPGEVAAAASLTVDDRPLTEAVNARLPAGDGDDPVAVVMADLALATPDALAALLTAAADVAIAPGRGGGTNALVVDHPAFRVDYHGLSYLDHRGIAREVGATLETVDSFRLGTDVDEPADLVEVLVHGRESDRAPAVLREFGFELERREGRVAAVRNGGPTE
;
A
#
# COMPACT_ATOMS: atom_id res chain seq x y z
N MET A 1 -9.02 0.11 18.76
CA MET A 1 -8.99 -0.57 17.47
C MET A 1 -7.79 -1.48 17.22
N PRO A 2 -6.63 -1.38 17.96
CA PRO A 2 -5.58 -2.40 17.85
C PRO A 2 -6.03 -3.83 18.18
N GLY A 3 -7.09 -4.01 18.97
CA GLY A 3 -7.52 -5.33 19.43
C GLY A 3 -8.19 -6.23 18.40
N GLU A 4 -8.84 -5.65 17.37
CA GLU A 4 -9.53 -6.45 16.33
C GLU A 4 -8.54 -7.00 15.28
N VAL A 5 -7.52 -6.24 14.96
CA VAL A 5 -6.44 -6.68 14.06
C VAL A 5 -5.56 -7.73 14.75
N ALA A 6 -5.28 -7.57 16.04
CA ALA A 6 -4.48 -8.50 16.81
C ALA A 6 -5.11 -9.89 16.97
N ALA A 7 -6.43 -10.03 16.80
CA ALA A 7 -7.12 -11.33 16.84
C ALA A 7 -6.95 -12.15 15.54
N ALA A 8 -6.62 -11.48 14.42
CA ALA A 8 -6.50 -12.10 13.09
C ALA A 8 -5.06 -12.20 12.58
N ALA A 9 -4.10 -11.54 13.22
CA ALA A 9 -2.72 -11.48 12.74
C ALA A 9 -1.71 -11.39 13.92
N SER A 10 -0.48 -11.82 13.67
CA SER A 10 0.64 -11.57 14.59
C SER A 10 1.09 -10.12 14.48
N LEU A 11 1.26 -9.44 15.63
CA LEU A 11 1.82 -8.11 15.70
C LEU A 11 3.27 -8.18 16.18
N THR A 12 4.19 -7.64 15.40
CA THR A 12 5.60 -7.50 15.76
C THR A 12 6.00 -6.03 15.63
N VAL A 13 6.55 -5.46 16.70
CA VAL A 13 7.14 -4.13 16.67
C VAL A 13 8.58 -4.25 16.17
N ASP A 14 8.95 -3.40 15.23
CA ASP A 14 10.29 -3.36 14.64
C ASP A 14 10.74 -1.89 14.52
N ASP A 15 11.74 -1.51 15.29
CA ASP A 15 12.22 -0.12 15.36
C ASP A 15 13.31 0.20 14.31
N ARG A 16 13.63 -0.76 13.44
CA ARG A 16 14.57 -0.54 12.34
C ARG A 16 13.95 0.34 11.25
N PRO A 17 14.78 1.02 10.43
CA PRO A 17 14.29 1.65 9.21
C PRO A 17 13.52 0.66 8.32
N LEU A 18 12.51 1.14 7.59
CA LEU A 18 11.59 0.31 6.81
C LEU A 18 12.33 -0.67 5.88
N THR A 19 13.33 -0.18 5.14
CA THR A 19 14.16 -1.00 4.25
C THR A 19 14.80 -2.18 4.98
N GLU A 20 15.38 -1.95 6.15
CA GLU A 20 16.04 -3.00 6.94
C GLU A 20 15.02 -3.98 7.54
N ALA A 21 13.90 -3.46 8.04
CA ALA A 21 12.83 -4.27 8.63
C ALA A 21 12.20 -5.22 7.60
N VAL A 22 11.97 -4.73 6.38
CA VAL A 22 11.42 -5.54 5.29
C VAL A 22 12.46 -6.55 4.80
N ASN A 23 13.68 -6.13 4.51
CA ASN A 23 14.74 -7.01 4.00
C ASN A 23 15.05 -8.19 4.93
N ALA A 24 14.88 -8.01 6.23
CA ALA A 24 15.06 -9.10 7.21
C ALA A 24 13.97 -10.18 7.15
N ARG A 25 12.91 -9.96 6.37
CA ARG A 25 11.76 -10.88 6.22
C ARG A 25 11.61 -11.45 4.81
N LEU A 26 12.37 -10.92 3.84
CA LEU A 26 12.35 -11.42 2.48
C LEU A 26 13.03 -12.79 2.38
N PRO A 27 12.70 -13.60 1.36
CA PRO A 27 13.36 -14.86 1.10
C PRO A 27 14.90 -14.72 1.07
N ALA A 28 15.61 -15.64 1.67
CA ALA A 28 17.08 -15.63 1.76
C ALA A 28 17.73 -16.87 1.15
N GLY A 29 16.94 -17.88 0.83
CA GLY A 29 17.40 -19.14 0.24
C GLY A 29 16.43 -19.72 -0.77
N ASP A 30 16.93 -20.61 -1.62
CA ASP A 30 16.11 -21.35 -2.56
C ASP A 30 15.16 -22.28 -1.78
N GLY A 31 13.85 -22.07 -1.99
CA GLY A 31 12.81 -22.86 -1.34
C GLY A 31 12.18 -22.20 -0.11
N ASP A 32 12.57 -20.97 0.21
CA ASP A 32 11.78 -20.13 1.12
C ASP A 32 10.44 -19.77 0.48
N ASP A 33 9.40 -19.59 1.29
CA ASP A 33 8.10 -19.16 0.80
C ASP A 33 8.15 -17.71 0.29
N PRO A 34 7.38 -17.36 -0.76
CA PRO A 34 7.24 -15.99 -1.20
C PRO A 34 6.71 -15.08 -0.10
N VAL A 35 7.20 -13.85 -0.06
CA VAL A 35 6.79 -12.84 0.92
C VAL A 35 6.06 -11.70 0.25
N ALA A 36 4.85 -11.41 0.72
CA ALA A 36 4.09 -10.23 0.33
C ALA A 36 4.27 -9.11 1.36
N VAL A 37 4.57 -7.91 0.90
CA VAL A 37 4.62 -6.69 1.70
C VAL A 37 3.56 -5.73 1.18
N VAL A 38 2.70 -5.23 2.06
CA VAL A 38 1.62 -4.30 1.72
C VAL A 38 1.64 -3.16 2.71
N MET A 39 1.70 -1.92 2.22
CA MET A 39 1.64 -0.74 3.06
C MET A 39 0.24 -0.61 3.70
N ALA A 40 0.19 -0.11 4.94
CA ALA A 40 -1.03 -0.11 5.74
C ALA A 40 -1.99 1.06 5.43
N ASP A 41 -1.53 2.03 4.66
CA ASP A 41 -2.24 3.24 4.25
C ASP A 41 -3.03 3.12 2.94
N LEU A 42 -3.13 1.91 2.38
CA LEU A 42 -3.88 1.61 1.16
C LEU A 42 -5.38 1.47 1.45
N ALA A 43 -6.03 2.58 1.79
CA ALA A 43 -7.43 2.61 2.22
C ALA A 43 -8.45 2.12 1.16
N LEU A 44 -8.05 2.04 -0.10
CA LEU A 44 -8.85 1.54 -1.23
C LEU A 44 -8.56 0.09 -1.60
N ALA A 45 -7.60 -0.57 -0.95
CA ALA A 45 -7.24 -1.96 -1.25
C ALA A 45 -8.46 -2.89 -1.14
N THR A 46 -8.58 -3.80 -2.09
CA THR A 46 -9.66 -4.80 -2.14
C THR A 46 -9.07 -6.21 -2.22
N PRO A 47 -9.83 -7.24 -1.81
CA PRO A 47 -9.38 -8.64 -1.98
C PRO A 47 -9.00 -8.98 -3.42
N ASP A 48 -9.75 -8.49 -4.41
CA ASP A 48 -9.45 -8.75 -5.83
C ASP A 48 -8.12 -8.10 -6.27
N ALA A 49 -7.86 -6.86 -5.82
CA ALA A 49 -6.61 -6.17 -6.12
C ALA A 49 -5.40 -6.85 -5.46
N LEU A 50 -5.56 -7.31 -4.23
CA LEU A 50 -4.53 -8.11 -3.54
C LEU A 50 -4.34 -9.47 -4.20
N ALA A 51 -5.42 -10.14 -4.60
CA ALA A 51 -5.33 -11.41 -5.32
C ALA A 51 -4.56 -11.27 -6.64
N ALA A 52 -4.80 -10.18 -7.40
CA ALA A 52 -4.05 -9.92 -8.63
C ALA A 52 -2.53 -9.79 -8.37
N LEU A 53 -2.14 -9.11 -7.29
CA LEU A 53 -0.74 -9.01 -6.88
C LEU A 53 -0.16 -10.37 -6.46
N LEU A 54 -0.89 -11.13 -5.63
CA LEU A 54 -0.44 -12.41 -5.08
C LEU A 54 -0.36 -13.53 -6.12
N THR A 55 -1.06 -13.41 -7.26
CA THR A 55 -1.10 -14.41 -8.32
C THR A 55 -0.29 -14.03 -9.56
N ALA A 56 0.45 -12.93 -9.51
CA ALA A 56 1.35 -12.52 -10.57
C ALA A 56 2.43 -13.59 -10.82
N ALA A 57 2.74 -13.86 -12.08
CA ALA A 57 3.60 -14.98 -12.47
C ALA A 57 5.05 -14.50 -12.71
N ALA A 58 5.64 -13.80 -11.72
CA ALA A 58 7.01 -13.29 -11.79
C ALA A 58 7.72 -13.49 -10.46
N ASP A 59 9.05 -13.48 -10.47
CA ASP A 59 9.86 -13.58 -9.23
C ASP A 59 9.63 -12.37 -8.30
N VAL A 60 9.28 -11.22 -8.89
CA VAL A 60 8.93 -10.00 -8.14
C VAL A 60 7.71 -9.36 -8.80
N ALA A 61 6.62 -9.19 -8.07
CA ALA A 61 5.45 -8.42 -8.50
C ALA A 61 5.35 -7.13 -7.70
N ILE A 62 5.10 -6.00 -8.35
CA ILE A 62 5.06 -4.69 -7.69
C ILE A 62 3.80 -3.92 -8.08
N ALA A 63 3.08 -3.41 -7.10
CA ALA A 63 2.08 -2.37 -7.27
C ALA A 63 2.70 -1.00 -6.90
N PRO A 64 3.00 -0.14 -7.89
CA PRO A 64 3.58 1.17 -7.64
C PRO A 64 2.56 2.14 -7.06
N GLY A 65 3.02 3.05 -6.22
CA GLY A 65 2.27 4.21 -5.76
C GLY A 65 2.28 5.35 -6.80
N ARG A 66 1.28 6.22 -6.76
CA ARG A 66 1.15 7.40 -7.64
C ARG A 66 2.36 8.35 -7.55
N GLY A 67 3.00 8.42 -6.40
CA GLY A 67 4.21 9.22 -6.15
C GLY A 67 5.51 8.59 -6.63
N GLY A 68 5.48 7.40 -7.25
CA GLY A 68 6.69 6.66 -7.66
C GLY A 68 7.29 5.78 -6.57
N GLY A 69 6.60 5.65 -5.44
CA GLY A 69 6.90 4.69 -4.39
C GLY A 69 6.47 3.27 -4.75
N THR A 70 6.67 2.34 -3.83
CA THR A 70 6.20 0.95 -3.92
C THR A 70 5.21 0.70 -2.78
N ASN A 71 3.93 0.59 -3.12
CA ASN A 71 2.87 0.45 -2.14
C ASN A 71 2.61 -1.00 -1.73
N ALA A 72 2.82 -1.93 -2.65
CA ALA A 72 2.79 -3.35 -2.33
C ALA A 72 3.71 -4.14 -3.27
N LEU A 73 4.26 -5.24 -2.79
CA LEU A 73 5.08 -6.13 -3.59
C LEU A 73 4.98 -7.58 -3.09
N VAL A 74 5.25 -8.52 -3.99
CA VAL A 74 5.50 -9.92 -3.68
C VAL A 74 6.91 -10.24 -4.15
N VAL A 75 7.67 -10.93 -3.33
CA VAL A 75 9.05 -11.36 -3.62
C VAL A 75 9.14 -12.87 -3.48
N ASP A 76 9.53 -13.52 -4.57
CA ASP A 76 9.87 -14.94 -4.67
C ASP A 76 11.27 -15.08 -5.31
N HIS A 77 12.25 -14.34 -4.79
CA HIS A 77 13.62 -14.38 -5.28
C HIS A 77 14.62 -14.17 -4.13
N PRO A 78 15.55 -15.10 -3.87
CA PRO A 78 16.39 -15.09 -2.68
C PRO A 78 17.42 -13.95 -2.64
N ALA A 79 17.80 -13.41 -3.80
CA ALA A 79 18.75 -12.30 -3.90
C ALA A 79 18.09 -10.92 -3.99
N PHE A 80 16.76 -10.82 -4.17
CA PHE A 80 16.09 -9.53 -4.24
C PHE A 80 16.06 -8.87 -2.87
N ARG A 81 16.30 -7.57 -2.85
CA ARG A 81 16.17 -6.73 -1.64
C ARG A 81 15.48 -5.43 -2.00
N VAL A 82 14.69 -4.92 -1.06
CA VAL A 82 14.03 -3.63 -1.22
C VAL A 82 14.97 -2.49 -0.86
N ASP A 83 14.68 -1.32 -1.45
CA ASP A 83 15.27 -0.04 -1.10
C ASP A 83 14.17 1.04 -1.15
N TYR A 84 13.69 1.44 0.03
CA TYR A 84 12.61 2.41 0.15
C TYR A 84 13.18 3.84 0.27
N HIS A 85 13.56 4.40 -0.87
CA HIS A 85 13.90 5.82 -1.01
C HIS A 85 12.97 6.45 -2.06
N GLY A 86 12.62 7.70 -1.94
CA GLY A 86 11.74 8.50 -2.79
C GLY A 86 11.10 7.85 -4.04
N LEU A 87 11.89 7.41 -5.00
CA LEU A 87 11.43 6.73 -6.22
C LEU A 87 11.59 5.20 -6.15
N SER A 88 11.29 4.59 -5.01
CA SER A 88 11.56 3.17 -4.72
C SER A 88 11.05 2.19 -5.79
N TYR A 89 10.01 2.53 -6.55
CA TYR A 89 9.56 1.70 -7.67
C TYR A 89 10.63 1.56 -8.76
N LEU A 90 11.34 2.66 -9.09
CA LEU A 90 12.41 2.61 -10.09
C LEU A 90 13.63 1.88 -9.55
N ASP A 91 13.94 2.06 -8.28
CA ASP A 91 15.04 1.37 -7.61
C ASP A 91 14.80 -0.14 -7.57
N HIS A 92 13.60 -0.58 -7.18
CA HIS A 92 13.24 -2.00 -7.18
C HIS A 92 13.29 -2.63 -8.58
N ARG A 93 12.91 -1.90 -9.63
CA ARG A 93 13.08 -2.37 -11.03
C ARG A 93 14.55 -2.52 -11.41
N GLY A 94 15.39 -1.62 -10.93
CA GLY A 94 16.85 -1.71 -11.09
C GLY A 94 17.42 -2.95 -10.41
N ILE A 95 17.08 -3.11 -9.13
CA ILE A 95 17.52 -4.24 -8.31
C ILE A 95 17.08 -5.58 -8.91
N ALA A 96 15.80 -5.71 -9.32
CA ALA A 96 15.32 -6.93 -9.96
C ALA A 96 16.15 -7.31 -11.19
N ARG A 97 16.48 -6.31 -12.02
CA ARG A 97 17.33 -6.51 -13.21
C ARG A 97 18.77 -6.92 -12.84
N GLU A 98 19.33 -6.32 -11.79
CA GLU A 98 20.70 -6.62 -11.33
C GLU A 98 20.83 -8.05 -10.80
N VAL A 99 19.79 -8.56 -10.10
CA VAL A 99 19.78 -9.93 -9.56
C VAL A 99 19.25 -10.96 -10.56
N GLY A 100 18.81 -10.53 -11.75
CA GLY A 100 18.27 -11.42 -12.78
C GLY A 100 16.84 -11.90 -12.52
N ALA A 101 16.11 -11.28 -11.59
CA ALA A 101 14.73 -11.60 -11.29
C ALA A 101 13.76 -11.07 -12.38
N THR A 102 12.77 -11.89 -12.74
CA THR A 102 11.65 -11.42 -13.55
C THR A 102 10.77 -10.48 -12.72
N LEU A 103 10.30 -9.39 -13.33
CA LEU A 103 9.46 -8.42 -12.64
C LEU A 103 8.17 -8.15 -13.40
N GLU A 104 7.05 -8.23 -12.69
CA GLU A 104 5.72 -7.81 -13.16
C GLU A 104 5.26 -6.55 -12.42
N THR A 105 4.77 -5.57 -13.18
CA THR A 105 4.10 -4.40 -12.62
C THR A 105 2.60 -4.64 -12.61
N VAL A 106 2.01 -4.67 -11.42
CA VAL A 106 0.57 -4.79 -11.23
C VAL A 106 -0.04 -3.38 -11.22
N ASP A 107 -0.56 -2.97 -12.37
CA ASP A 107 -1.24 -1.68 -12.51
C ASP A 107 -2.61 -1.74 -11.82
N SER A 108 -2.68 -1.13 -10.65
CA SER A 108 -3.88 -1.14 -9.82
C SER A 108 -4.09 0.22 -9.16
N PHE A 109 -5.13 0.93 -9.59
CA PHE A 109 -5.56 2.15 -8.90
C PHE A 109 -5.79 1.92 -7.39
N ARG A 110 -6.33 0.75 -7.03
CA ARG A 110 -6.65 0.40 -5.64
C ARG A 110 -5.43 0.21 -4.74
N LEU A 111 -4.34 -0.29 -5.29
CA LEU A 111 -3.07 -0.46 -4.58
C LEU A 111 -2.13 0.74 -4.81
N GLY A 112 -2.34 1.49 -5.88
CA GLY A 112 -1.53 2.67 -6.20
C GLY A 112 -1.95 3.94 -5.45
N THR A 113 -3.06 3.91 -4.71
CA THR A 113 -3.57 5.07 -3.96
C THR A 113 -3.36 4.86 -2.46
N ASP A 114 -2.31 5.45 -1.94
CA ASP A 114 -1.98 5.61 -0.54
C ASP A 114 -2.61 6.89 0.04
N VAL A 115 -2.73 6.98 1.34
CA VAL A 115 -3.29 8.13 2.05
C VAL A 115 -2.20 8.78 2.88
N ASP A 116 -1.46 9.69 2.27
CA ASP A 116 -0.38 10.44 2.90
C ASP A 116 -0.79 11.87 3.27
N GLU A 117 -1.67 12.48 2.47
CA GLU A 117 -2.08 13.86 2.63
C GLU A 117 -3.61 14.01 2.74
N PRO A 118 -4.11 15.11 3.33
CA PRO A 118 -5.56 15.36 3.40
C PRO A 118 -6.26 15.35 2.03
N ALA A 119 -5.55 15.68 0.95
CA ALA A 119 -6.08 15.63 -0.41
C ALA A 119 -6.42 14.19 -0.86
N ASP A 120 -5.70 13.19 -0.36
CA ASP A 120 -5.92 11.78 -0.72
C ASP A 120 -7.24 11.23 -0.15
N LEU A 121 -7.79 11.87 0.89
CA LEU A 121 -9.11 11.52 1.41
C LEU A 121 -10.22 11.69 0.37
N VAL A 122 -10.02 12.55 -0.63
CA VAL A 122 -10.96 12.70 -1.76
C VAL A 122 -11.07 11.38 -2.52
N GLU A 123 -9.94 10.73 -2.79
CA GLU A 123 -9.92 9.45 -3.51
C GLU A 123 -10.67 8.37 -2.74
N VAL A 124 -10.48 8.32 -1.41
CA VAL A 124 -11.17 7.36 -0.55
C VAL A 124 -12.68 7.60 -0.55
N LEU A 125 -13.13 8.86 -0.46
CA LEU A 125 -14.54 9.22 -0.43
C LEU A 125 -15.24 9.04 -1.79
N VAL A 126 -14.50 9.24 -2.90
CA VAL A 126 -15.02 9.11 -4.28
C VAL A 126 -15.07 7.65 -4.71
N HIS A 127 -14.00 6.89 -4.45
CA HIS A 127 -13.79 5.56 -5.03
C HIS A 127 -14.02 4.40 -4.05
N GLY A 128 -14.11 4.69 -2.75
CA GLY A 128 -14.47 3.69 -1.75
C GLY A 128 -15.93 3.27 -1.89
N ARG A 129 -16.21 1.97 -1.70
CA ARG A 129 -17.58 1.43 -1.71
C ARG A 129 -18.27 1.78 -0.39
N GLU A 130 -19.60 1.82 -0.38
CA GLU A 130 -20.37 2.05 0.86
C GLU A 130 -20.10 0.97 1.93
N SER A 131 -19.80 -0.25 1.50
CA SER A 131 -19.44 -1.37 2.38
C SER A 131 -18.03 -1.31 2.93
N ASP A 132 -17.15 -0.47 2.37
CA ASP A 132 -15.75 -0.40 2.76
C ASP A 132 -15.60 0.40 4.07
N ARG A 133 -14.73 -0.09 4.96
CA ARG A 133 -14.57 0.51 6.29
C ARG A 133 -13.97 1.92 6.25
N ALA A 134 -12.99 2.16 5.37
CA ALA A 134 -12.29 3.44 5.32
C ALA A 134 -13.22 4.62 5.00
N PRO A 135 -14.03 4.61 3.92
CA PRO A 135 -14.97 5.69 3.65
C PRO A 135 -16.07 5.80 4.71
N ALA A 136 -16.49 4.68 5.34
CA ALA A 136 -17.46 4.72 6.43
C ALA A 136 -16.90 5.49 7.64
N VAL A 137 -15.66 5.17 8.07
CA VAL A 137 -14.98 5.86 9.18
C VAL A 137 -14.76 7.33 8.88
N LEU A 138 -14.39 7.70 7.65
CA LEU A 138 -14.24 9.12 7.29
C LEU A 138 -15.56 9.88 7.44
N ARG A 139 -16.68 9.28 6.99
CA ARG A 139 -18.02 9.89 7.15
C ARG A 139 -18.42 10.00 8.63
N GLU A 140 -18.12 8.99 9.44
CA GLU A 140 -18.36 9.02 10.90
C GLU A 140 -17.57 10.16 11.57
N PHE A 141 -16.36 10.47 11.07
CA PHE A 141 -15.56 11.61 11.52
C PHE A 141 -16.00 12.96 10.92
N GLY A 142 -17.09 12.98 10.15
CA GLY A 142 -17.67 14.18 9.56
C GLY A 142 -16.95 14.67 8.31
N PHE A 143 -16.16 13.80 7.64
CA PHE A 143 -15.58 14.16 6.35
C PHE A 143 -16.60 13.98 5.23
N GLU A 144 -16.73 15.00 4.39
CA GLU A 144 -17.61 15.06 3.23
C GLU A 144 -16.88 15.66 2.03
N LEU A 145 -17.41 15.40 0.82
CA LEU A 145 -16.90 15.99 -0.41
C LEU A 145 -17.56 17.34 -0.64
N GLU A 146 -16.77 18.38 -0.80
CA GLU A 146 -17.21 19.73 -1.18
C GLU A 146 -16.68 20.12 -2.55
N ARG A 147 -17.52 20.71 -3.39
CA ARG A 147 -17.10 21.29 -4.68
C ARG A 147 -16.69 22.73 -4.47
N ARG A 148 -15.44 23.04 -4.82
CA ARG A 148 -14.87 24.39 -4.75
C ARG A 148 -14.25 24.77 -6.11
N GLU A 149 -14.81 25.76 -6.79
CA GLU A 149 -14.24 26.32 -8.02
C GLU A 149 -13.80 25.29 -9.06
N GLY A 150 -14.63 24.26 -9.29
CA GLY A 150 -14.34 23.20 -10.26
C GLY A 150 -13.40 22.09 -9.76
N ARG A 151 -13.02 22.12 -8.49
CA ARG A 151 -12.27 21.07 -7.80
C ARG A 151 -13.13 20.41 -6.71
N VAL A 152 -12.72 19.22 -6.29
CA VAL A 152 -13.32 18.53 -5.15
C VAL A 152 -12.32 18.52 -4.01
N ALA A 153 -12.80 18.79 -2.80
CA ALA A 153 -12.01 18.70 -1.58
C ALA A 153 -12.74 17.85 -0.55
N ALA A 154 -11.99 17.14 0.28
CA ALA A 154 -12.51 16.54 1.49
C ALA A 154 -12.52 17.61 2.60
N VAL A 155 -13.69 17.87 3.17
CA VAL A 155 -13.87 18.85 4.25
C VAL A 155 -14.45 18.15 5.46
N ARG A 156 -14.09 18.60 6.65
CA ARG A 156 -14.65 18.08 7.90
C ARG A 156 -15.74 19.04 8.41
N ASN A 157 -16.98 18.56 8.38
CA ASN A 157 -18.12 19.26 8.98
C ASN A 157 -18.22 18.88 10.46
N GLY A 158 -18.10 19.86 11.38
CA GLY A 158 -18.34 19.65 12.81
C GLY A 158 -17.08 19.55 13.69
N GLY A 159 -16.06 20.36 13.42
CA GLY A 159 -15.10 20.74 14.47
C GLY A 159 -15.74 21.80 15.38
N PRO A 160 -15.43 21.82 16.71
CA PRO A 160 -15.92 22.87 17.58
C PRO A 160 -15.45 24.22 17.02
N THR A 161 -16.38 25.13 16.77
CA THR A 161 -16.10 26.56 16.65
C THR A 161 -15.50 27.00 17.98
N GLU A 162 -14.21 27.35 18.01
CA GLU A 162 -13.65 28.17 19.08
C GLU A 162 -14.21 29.59 19.01
#